data_dbd313714c932f1cd69fbd79d1916d80
#
_entry.id   dbd313714c932f1cd69fbd79d1916d80
#
_cell.length_a   1.000
_cell.length_b   1.000
_cell.length_c   1.000
_cell.angle_alpha   90.00
_cell.angle_beta   90.00
_cell.angle_gamma   90.00
#
_symmetry.space_group_name_H-M   'P 1'
#
loop_
_entity.id
_entity.type
_entity.pdbx_description
1 polymer ?
#
loop_
_entity_poly.entity_id
_entity_poly.type
_entity_poly.pdbx_seq_one_letter_code
_entity_poly.pdbx_strand_id
1 'polypeptide(L)'
;MFSEYIAANGEPGRTLRFCTWGGEEEGLWGSIAYVDEMNQDLTENLRLYVNLDMNHVDIDYENRGNSVTLFTNDADDYKHIEAIAEEYKKDNPMMAEKYKINLGLYDGPRGAPNGMPCNSDHCPFVYNLDGGNTIGRAAVCYGSGSLEYHTYLDDISRLNEESLGISATIYGNYMKFLAYNPEQ
;
A
#
# COMPACT_ATOMS: atom_id res chain seq x y z
N MET A 1 -4.89 -13.46 -9.74
CA MET A 1 -5.43 -12.09 -10.05
C MET A 1 -4.70 -11.42 -11.22
N PHE A 2 -3.42 -10.96 -11.09
CA PHE A 2 -2.72 -10.27 -12.19
C PHE A 2 -2.43 -11.16 -13.39
N SER A 3 -1.94 -12.38 -13.19
CA SER A 3 -1.67 -13.34 -14.28
C SER A 3 -2.90 -13.67 -15.13
N GLU A 4 -4.03 -13.86 -14.50
CA GLU A 4 -5.31 -14.11 -15.18
C GLU A 4 -5.80 -12.88 -15.92
N TYR A 5 -5.61 -11.69 -15.31
CA TYR A 5 -6.00 -10.43 -15.93
C TYR A 5 -5.14 -10.13 -17.17
N ILE A 6 -3.82 -10.36 -17.11
CA ILE A 6 -2.92 -10.25 -18.27
C ILE A 6 -3.30 -11.24 -19.37
N ALA A 7 -3.59 -12.49 -19.01
CA ALA A 7 -4.02 -13.49 -19.98
C ALA A 7 -5.31 -13.10 -20.72
N ALA A 8 -6.20 -12.37 -20.07
CA ALA A 8 -7.47 -11.92 -20.65
C ALA A 8 -7.36 -10.59 -21.41
N ASN A 9 -6.46 -9.69 -21.03
CA ASN A 9 -6.41 -8.30 -21.52
C ASN A 9 -5.12 -7.95 -22.27
N GLY A 10 -4.15 -8.88 -22.38
CA GLY A 10 -2.85 -8.65 -22.99
C GLY A 10 -1.84 -8.00 -22.01
N GLU A 11 -0.66 -7.69 -22.53
CA GLU A 11 0.43 -7.09 -21.74
C GLU A 11 0.08 -5.66 -21.29
N PRO A 12 0.39 -5.30 -20.04
CA PRO A 12 0.20 -3.95 -19.54
C PRO A 12 1.18 -2.95 -20.18
N GLY A 13 0.78 -1.68 -20.24
CA GLY A 13 1.64 -0.59 -20.71
C GLY A 13 2.69 -0.15 -19.70
N ARG A 14 2.60 -0.62 -18.44
CA ARG A 14 3.58 -0.35 -17.37
C ARG A 14 4.09 -1.65 -16.77
N THR A 15 5.37 -1.66 -16.36
CA THR A 15 5.95 -2.75 -15.59
C THR A 15 5.41 -2.78 -14.18
N LEU A 16 5.01 -3.97 -13.70
CA LEU A 16 4.69 -4.24 -12.30
C LEU A 16 5.85 -5.01 -11.67
N ARG A 17 6.41 -4.48 -10.58
CA ARG A 17 7.46 -5.15 -9.79
C ARG A 17 6.86 -5.57 -8.44
N PHE A 18 7.01 -6.83 -8.09
CA PHE A 18 6.63 -7.37 -6.78
C PHE A 18 7.92 -7.62 -6.00
N CYS A 19 8.05 -6.94 -4.86
CA CYS A 19 9.26 -6.95 -4.05
C CYS A 19 8.93 -7.38 -2.63
N THR A 20 9.89 -8.02 -1.97
CA THR A 20 9.91 -8.25 -0.52
C THR A 20 11.22 -7.71 0.01
N TRP A 21 11.17 -7.03 1.15
CA TRP A 21 12.33 -6.37 1.74
C TRP A 21 12.83 -7.13 2.96
N GLY A 22 14.13 -7.15 3.15
CA GLY A 22 14.74 -7.66 4.37
C GLY A 22 15.24 -6.52 5.25
N GLY A 23 15.22 -6.74 6.59
CA GLY A 23 15.74 -5.78 7.55
C GLY A 23 14.91 -4.50 7.68
N GLU A 24 13.58 -4.60 7.54
CA GLU A 24 12.67 -3.48 7.77
C GLU A 24 12.81 -2.99 9.21
N GLU A 25 12.68 -3.87 10.18
CA GLU A 25 12.78 -3.61 11.62
C GLU A 25 14.19 -3.14 12.09
N GLU A 26 15.21 -3.38 11.28
CA GLU A 26 16.59 -2.95 11.52
C GLU A 26 16.90 -1.56 10.91
N GLY A 27 15.91 -0.89 10.35
CA GLY A 27 16.00 0.44 9.74
C GLY A 27 15.87 0.46 8.22
N LEU A 28 14.96 -0.32 7.67
CA LEU A 28 14.58 -0.32 6.25
C LEU A 28 15.74 -0.70 5.32
N TRP A 29 16.66 -1.57 5.75
CA TRP A 29 17.91 -1.84 5.03
C TRP A 29 17.71 -2.26 3.58
N GLY A 30 16.75 -3.16 3.33
CA GLY A 30 16.52 -3.70 1.98
C GLY A 30 15.93 -2.66 1.03
N SER A 31 14.92 -1.93 1.45
CA SER A 31 14.27 -0.91 0.64
C SER A 31 15.17 0.30 0.39
N ILE A 32 15.96 0.72 1.40
CA ILE A 32 16.95 1.81 1.23
C ILE A 32 18.01 1.39 0.20
N ALA A 33 18.62 0.21 0.37
CA ALA A 33 19.66 -0.26 -0.56
C ALA A 33 19.13 -0.35 -2.00
N TYR A 34 17.90 -0.83 -2.17
CA TYR A 34 17.29 -0.91 -3.49
C TYR A 34 17.03 0.48 -4.10
N VAL A 35 16.52 1.43 -3.31
CA VAL A 35 16.29 2.80 -3.78
C VAL A 35 17.61 3.49 -4.11
N ASP A 36 18.65 3.29 -3.33
CA ASP A 36 19.96 3.87 -3.61
C ASP A 36 20.57 3.31 -4.91
N GLU A 37 20.49 1.99 -5.12
CA GLU A 37 21.02 1.33 -6.34
C GLU A 37 20.21 1.73 -7.58
N MET A 38 18.89 1.81 -7.48
CA MET A 38 17.98 2.06 -8.58
C MET A 38 17.53 3.52 -8.69
N ASN A 39 18.17 4.44 -7.99
CA ASN A 39 17.67 5.82 -7.75
C ASN A 39 17.29 6.56 -9.03
N GLN A 40 18.15 6.49 -10.06
CA GLN A 40 17.87 7.17 -11.32
C GLN A 40 16.63 6.57 -12.01
N ASP A 41 16.57 5.23 -12.16
CA ASP A 41 15.42 4.55 -12.78
C ASP A 41 14.11 4.84 -12.03
N LEU A 42 14.16 4.77 -10.70
CA LEU A 42 12.99 5.05 -9.89
C LEU A 42 12.55 6.51 -9.96
N THR A 43 13.50 7.45 -9.95
CA THR A 43 13.19 8.89 -10.07
C THR A 43 12.52 9.23 -11.41
N GLU A 44 12.98 8.59 -12.50
CA GLU A 44 12.46 8.85 -13.84
C GLU A 44 11.19 8.07 -14.17
N ASN A 45 11.01 6.84 -13.63
CA ASN A 45 10.03 5.88 -14.12
C ASN A 45 9.04 5.38 -13.08
N LEU A 46 9.29 5.55 -11.76
CA LEU A 46 8.36 5.06 -10.73
C LEU A 46 7.07 5.88 -10.71
N ARG A 47 5.96 5.26 -11.12
CA ARG A 47 4.64 5.90 -11.07
C ARG A 47 4.02 5.84 -9.67
N LEU A 48 4.13 4.71 -9.00
CA LEU A 48 3.54 4.49 -7.68
C LEU A 48 4.25 3.33 -6.97
N TYR A 49 4.57 3.51 -5.70
CA TYR A 49 4.94 2.44 -4.78
C TYR A 49 3.74 2.05 -3.92
N VAL A 50 3.40 0.77 -3.86
CA VAL A 50 2.34 0.26 -2.97
C VAL A 50 2.96 -0.52 -1.84
N ASN A 51 2.76 -0.06 -0.61
CA ASN A 51 3.24 -0.71 0.61
C ASN A 51 2.14 -1.52 1.25
N LEU A 52 2.39 -2.81 1.42
CA LEU A 52 1.47 -3.75 2.05
C LEU A 52 2.15 -4.32 3.29
N ASP A 53 2.14 -3.55 4.36
CA ASP A 53 2.71 -3.87 5.65
C ASP A 53 1.64 -3.73 6.73
N MET A 54 1.50 -4.73 7.61
CA MET A 54 0.44 -4.79 8.63
C MET A 54 -0.96 -4.54 8.07
N ASN A 55 -1.21 -4.96 6.85
CA ASN A 55 -2.41 -4.58 6.09
C ASN A 55 -3.63 -5.48 6.34
N HIS A 56 -3.72 -6.08 7.52
CA HIS A 56 -4.84 -6.88 7.98
C HIS A 56 -5.37 -6.40 9.34
N VAL A 57 -6.56 -6.85 9.69
CA VAL A 57 -7.16 -6.69 11.01
C VAL A 57 -6.88 -7.98 11.80
N ASP A 58 -6.65 -7.87 13.12
CA ASP A 58 -6.49 -9.04 13.98
C ASP A 58 -7.68 -10.01 13.84
N ILE A 59 -7.45 -11.31 14.01
CA ILE A 59 -8.55 -12.29 14.05
C ILE A 59 -9.50 -12.02 15.22
N ASP A 60 -9.01 -11.38 16.29
CA ASP A 60 -9.79 -10.94 17.44
C ASP A 60 -10.18 -9.45 17.30
N TYR A 61 -10.59 -9.03 16.10
CA TYR A 61 -10.87 -7.64 15.74
C TYR A 61 -11.91 -6.95 16.65
N GLU A 62 -12.78 -7.70 17.28
CA GLU A 62 -13.75 -7.18 18.26
C GLU A 62 -13.04 -6.51 19.46
N ASN A 63 -11.83 -6.98 19.80
CA ASN A 63 -11.04 -6.47 20.92
C ASN A 63 -10.01 -5.40 20.51
N ARG A 64 -9.55 -5.44 19.24
CA ARG A 64 -8.48 -4.56 18.74
C ARG A 64 -8.99 -3.41 17.87
N GLY A 65 -10.16 -3.59 17.31
CA GLY A 65 -10.70 -2.71 16.28
C GLY A 65 -10.65 -3.35 14.91
N ASN A 66 -11.55 -2.91 14.06
CA ASN A 66 -11.84 -3.49 12.78
C ASN A 66 -11.54 -2.52 11.62
N SER A 67 -10.56 -1.65 11.79
CA SER A 67 -10.21 -0.65 10.77
C SER A 67 -9.15 -1.14 9.81
N VAL A 68 -9.40 -0.93 8.51
CA VAL A 68 -8.41 -0.98 7.44
C VAL A 68 -8.31 0.43 6.87
N THR A 69 -7.14 1.04 6.93
CA THR A 69 -6.92 2.41 6.46
C THR A 69 -6.03 2.39 5.23
N LEU A 70 -6.54 2.95 4.15
CA LEU A 70 -5.88 3.09 2.87
C LEU A 70 -5.49 4.55 2.69
N PHE A 71 -4.22 4.86 2.48
CA PHE A 71 -3.79 6.23 2.28
C PHE A 71 -2.72 6.39 1.21
N THR A 72 -2.62 7.58 0.66
CA THR A 72 -1.66 7.97 -0.34
C THR A 72 -1.18 9.40 -0.09
N ASN A 73 -0.08 9.78 -0.73
CA ASN A 73 0.46 11.13 -0.66
C ASN A 73 0.18 11.97 -1.93
N ASP A 74 -0.68 11.50 -2.80
CA ASP A 74 -1.06 12.21 -4.02
C ASP A 74 -2.59 12.36 -4.13
N ALA A 75 -3.06 13.57 -4.42
CA ALA A 75 -4.49 13.89 -4.43
C ALA A 75 -5.25 13.26 -5.61
N ASP A 76 -4.59 12.99 -6.73
CA ASP A 76 -5.25 12.33 -7.86
C ASP A 76 -5.31 10.82 -7.64
N ASP A 77 -4.24 10.22 -7.09
CA ASP A 77 -4.24 8.82 -6.65
C ASP A 77 -5.32 8.61 -5.57
N TYR A 78 -5.49 9.56 -4.64
CA TYR A 78 -6.53 9.51 -3.61
C TYR A 78 -7.93 9.39 -4.21
N LYS A 79 -8.27 10.24 -5.19
CA LYS A 79 -9.60 10.22 -5.85
C LYS A 79 -9.91 8.89 -6.52
N HIS A 80 -8.89 8.30 -7.18
CA HIS A 80 -9.06 7.01 -7.84
C HIS A 80 -9.23 5.87 -6.82
N ILE A 81 -8.40 5.85 -5.76
CA ILE A 81 -8.50 4.86 -4.69
C ILE A 81 -9.85 4.99 -3.97
N GLU A 82 -10.32 6.22 -3.70
CA GLU A 82 -11.62 6.49 -3.09
C GLU A 82 -12.76 5.93 -3.94
N ALA A 83 -12.76 6.19 -5.24
CA ALA A 83 -13.78 5.67 -6.16
C ALA A 83 -13.82 4.13 -6.17
N ILE A 84 -12.65 3.48 -6.22
CA ILE A 84 -12.54 2.01 -6.16
C ILE A 84 -12.99 1.48 -4.79
N ALA A 85 -12.65 2.16 -3.70
CA ALA A 85 -13.08 1.76 -2.35
C ALA A 85 -14.60 1.87 -2.17
N GLU A 86 -15.23 2.92 -2.71
CA GLU A 86 -16.69 3.06 -2.66
C GLU A 86 -17.40 2.00 -3.52
N GLU A 87 -16.86 1.66 -4.69
CA GLU A 87 -17.35 0.54 -5.50
C GLU A 87 -17.21 -0.78 -4.75
N TYR A 88 -16.04 -1.03 -4.13
CA TYR A 88 -15.81 -2.21 -3.30
C TYR A 88 -16.84 -2.35 -2.17
N LYS A 89 -17.10 -1.26 -1.43
CA LYS A 89 -18.07 -1.24 -0.32
C LYS A 89 -19.49 -1.55 -0.83
N LYS A 90 -19.87 -1.03 -1.98
CA LYS A 90 -21.16 -1.26 -2.61
C LYS A 90 -21.33 -2.72 -3.02
N ASP A 91 -20.28 -3.32 -3.60
CA ASP A 91 -20.31 -4.69 -4.10
C ASP A 91 -20.13 -5.72 -2.97
N ASN A 92 -19.56 -5.31 -1.84
CA ASN A 92 -19.27 -6.15 -0.68
C ASN A 92 -19.86 -5.56 0.62
N PRO A 93 -21.20 -5.39 0.72
CA PRO A 93 -21.83 -4.69 1.85
C PRO A 93 -21.57 -5.37 3.20
N MET A 94 -21.47 -6.68 3.26
CA MET A 94 -21.15 -7.42 4.48
C MET A 94 -19.73 -7.09 4.97
N MET A 95 -18.78 -6.94 4.05
CA MET A 95 -17.40 -6.57 4.40
C MET A 95 -17.33 -5.12 4.85
N ALA A 96 -18.07 -4.22 4.20
CA ALA A 96 -18.15 -2.81 4.58
C ALA A 96 -18.85 -2.57 5.93
N GLU A 97 -19.76 -3.46 6.34
CA GLU A 97 -20.38 -3.45 7.67
C GLU A 97 -19.41 -3.98 8.73
N LYS A 98 -18.70 -5.08 8.43
CA LYS A 98 -17.79 -5.76 9.35
C LYS A 98 -16.50 -4.96 9.59
N TYR A 99 -15.94 -4.35 8.55
CA TYR A 99 -14.67 -3.63 8.60
C TYR A 99 -14.83 -2.15 8.24
N LYS A 100 -14.23 -1.29 9.06
CA LYS A 100 -14.16 0.15 8.78
C LYS A 100 -13.07 0.40 7.75
N ILE A 101 -13.46 0.66 6.52
CA ILE A 101 -12.54 1.00 5.43
C ILE A 101 -12.41 2.53 5.41
N ASN A 102 -11.27 3.02 5.89
CA ASN A 102 -10.94 4.43 5.95
C ASN A 102 -9.97 4.81 4.84
N LEU A 103 -10.03 6.07 4.42
CA LEU A 103 -9.09 6.65 3.46
C LEU A 103 -8.41 7.87 4.08
N GLY A 104 -7.17 8.13 3.67
CA GLY A 104 -6.40 9.28 4.12
C GLY A 104 -5.49 9.84 3.03
N LEU A 105 -5.30 11.14 3.05
CA LEU A 105 -4.37 11.86 2.17
C LEU A 105 -3.29 12.50 3.03
N TYR A 106 -2.02 12.21 2.69
CA TYR A 106 -0.82 12.75 3.34
C TYR A 106 0.01 13.55 2.32
N ASP A 107 -0.54 14.64 1.83
CA ASP A 107 0.02 15.52 0.78
C ASP A 107 0.97 16.62 1.28
N GLY A 108 1.25 16.60 2.57
CA GLY A 108 2.16 17.55 3.21
C GLY A 108 3.64 17.21 3.04
N PRO A 109 4.53 18.18 3.32
CA PRO A 109 5.97 17.94 3.27
C PRO A 109 6.42 16.99 4.38
N ARG A 110 7.61 16.39 4.20
CA ARG A 110 8.23 15.50 5.19
C ARG A 110 8.26 16.14 6.58
N GLY A 111 7.78 15.39 7.57
CA GLY A 111 7.74 15.83 8.97
C GLY A 111 6.58 16.76 9.34
N ALA A 112 5.74 17.16 8.40
CA ALA A 112 4.49 17.85 8.72
C ALA A 112 3.42 16.86 9.23
N PRO A 113 2.42 17.32 10.00
CA PRO A 113 1.35 16.47 10.48
C PRO A 113 0.55 15.75 9.39
N ASN A 114 0.49 16.34 8.19
CA ASN A 114 -0.11 15.76 6.99
C ASN A 114 0.94 15.24 5.98
N GLY A 115 2.21 15.13 6.37
CA GLY A 115 3.24 14.46 5.57
C GLY A 115 3.13 12.94 5.70
N MET A 116 3.48 12.21 4.64
CA MET A 116 3.51 10.74 4.68
C MET A 116 4.41 10.26 5.81
N PRO A 117 3.93 9.44 6.75
CA PRO A 117 4.77 8.87 7.80
C PRO A 117 5.91 8.04 7.23
N CYS A 118 7.04 8.03 7.90
CA CYS A 118 8.24 7.29 7.48
C CYS A 118 8.48 6.12 8.45
N ASN A 119 7.57 5.16 8.45
CA ASN A 119 7.50 4.08 9.43
C ASN A 119 7.41 2.68 8.80
N SER A 120 7.73 2.53 7.52
CA SER A 120 7.83 1.26 6.80
C SER A 120 8.57 1.48 5.47
N ASP A 121 8.73 0.43 4.67
CA ASP A 121 9.52 0.39 3.43
C ASP A 121 9.08 1.36 2.31
N HIS A 122 7.94 2.03 2.45
CA HIS A 122 7.57 3.14 1.54
C HIS A 122 8.43 4.39 1.73
N CYS A 123 9.04 4.56 2.89
CA CYS A 123 9.78 5.77 3.24
C CYS A 123 10.89 6.14 2.23
N PRO A 124 11.81 5.25 1.84
CA PRO A 124 12.84 5.58 0.87
C PRO A 124 12.27 5.88 -0.53
N PHE A 125 11.19 5.21 -0.93
CA PHE A 125 10.51 5.48 -2.22
C PHE A 125 9.82 6.85 -2.25
N VAL A 126 9.42 7.37 -1.10
CA VAL A 126 8.81 8.71 -0.99
C VAL A 126 9.87 9.80 -0.87
N TYR A 127 10.92 9.58 -0.07
CA TYR A 127 11.78 10.67 0.40
C TYR A 127 13.23 10.60 -0.03
N ASN A 128 13.69 9.54 -0.67
CA ASN A 128 15.12 9.40 -1.05
C ASN A 128 15.35 9.48 -2.58
N LEU A 129 14.30 9.67 -3.37
CA LEU A 129 14.45 9.81 -4.83
C LEU A 129 15.18 11.13 -5.15
N ASP A 130 16.06 11.09 -6.16
CA ASP A 130 16.90 12.22 -6.56
C ASP A 130 17.65 12.86 -5.37
N GLY A 131 18.21 12.02 -4.49
CA GLY A 131 18.87 12.50 -3.28
C GLY A 131 17.95 13.28 -2.34
N GLY A 132 16.65 13.03 -2.36
CA GLY A 132 15.63 13.70 -1.56
C GLY A 132 15.03 14.96 -2.20
N ASN A 133 15.35 15.25 -3.46
CA ASN A 133 14.79 16.40 -4.18
C ASN A 133 13.43 16.10 -4.82
N THR A 134 13.13 14.82 -5.03
CA THR A 134 11.86 14.35 -5.60
C THR A 134 11.05 13.62 -4.55
N ILE A 135 9.78 14.00 -4.40
CA ILE A 135 8.81 13.27 -3.59
C ILE A 135 8.14 12.21 -4.44
N GLY A 136 8.41 10.94 -4.11
CA GLY A 136 7.78 9.82 -4.81
C GLY A 136 6.35 9.60 -4.37
N ARG A 137 5.54 8.99 -5.23
CA ARG A 137 4.15 8.65 -4.94
C ARG A 137 4.06 7.29 -4.27
N ALA A 138 3.30 7.21 -3.19
CA ALA A 138 3.06 5.97 -2.47
C ALA A 138 1.60 5.81 -2.06
N ALA A 139 1.15 4.56 -2.08
CA ALA A 139 -0.08 4.12 -1.47
C ALA A 139 0.25 3.09 -0.38
N VAL A 140 -0.30 3.28 0.80
CA VAL A 140 0.04 2.50 1.99
C VAL A 140 -1.23 2.01 2.67
N CYS A 141 -1.25 0.78 3.13
CA CYS A 141 -2.36 0.23 3.90
C CYS A 141 -1.91 -0.16 5.30
N TYR A 142 -2.69 0.24 6.28
CA TYR A 142 -2.58 -0.25 7.65
C TYR A 142 -3.92 -0.80 8.14
N GLY A 143 -3.87 -1.99 8.74
CA GLY A 143 -4.93 -2.56 9.54
C GLY A 143 -4.75 -2.24 11.02
N SER A 144 -5.57 -2.85 11.87
CA SER A 144 -5.42 -2.72 13.32
C SER A 144 -4.26 -3.54 13.90
N GLY A 145 -3.64 -4.38 13.10
CA GLY A 145 -2.55 -5.27 13.49
C GLY A 145 -2.97 -6.35 14.50
N SER A 146 -2.02 -7.07 15.06
CA SER A 146 -2.24 -8.09 16.08
C SER A 146 -1.80 -7.63 17.47
N LEU A 147 -2.40 -8.23 18.53
CA LEU A 147 -1.98 -8.01 19.92
C LEU A 147 -0.55 -8.51 20.18
N GLU A 148 -0.16 -9.52 19.43
CA GLU A 148 1.14 -10.18 19.52
C GLU A 148 2.24 -9.49 18.72
N TYR A 149 1.94 -8.36 18.06
CA TYR A 149 2.89 -7.59 17.28
C TYR A 149 4.24 -7.43 17.99
N HIS A 150 5.33 -7.70 17.29
CA HIS A 150 6.71 -7.75 17.80
C HIS A 150 6.97 -8.80 18.88
N THR A 151 6.19 -9.87 18.93
CA THR A 151 6.44 -11.01 19.80
C THR A 151 6.56 -12.30 18.98
N TYR A 152 7.08 -13.36 19.60
CA TYR A 152 7.16 -14.68 18.98
C TYR A 152 5.80 -15.37 18.78
N LEU A 153 4.72 -14.77 19.30
CA LEU A 153 3.35 -15.25 19.14
C LEU A 153 2.68 -14.66 17.90
N ASP A 154 3.31 -13.67 17.25
CA ASP A 154 2.83 -13.07 16.01
C ASP A 154 3.20 -13.96 14.82
N ASP A 155 2.36 -14.92 14.54
CA ASP A 155 2.55 -15.93 13.49
C ASP A 155 1.33 -16.00 12.54
N ILE A 156 1.42 -16.86 11.54
CA ILE A 156 0.40 -17.01 10.50
C ILE A 156 -1.00 -17.34 11.05
N SER A 157 -1.12 -17.87 12.27
CA SER A 157 -2.42 -18.15 12.88
C SER A 157 -3.20 -16.89 13.27
N ARG A 158 -2.50 -15.76 13.35
CA ARG A 158 -3.08 -14.44 13.63
C ARG A 158 -3.55 -13.71 12.38
N LEU A 159 -3.24 -14.24 11.19
CA LEU A 159 -3.61 -13.62 9.92
C LEU A 159 -5.12 -13.70 9.69
N ASN A 160 -5.73 -12.57 9.42
CA ASN A 160 -7.11 -12.45 8.99
C ASN A 160 -7.16 -12.28 7.47
N GLU A 161 -7.32 -13.39 6.74
CA GLU A 161 -7.33 -13.42 5.28
C GLU A 161 -8.44 -12.56 4.68
N GLU A 162 -9.59 -12.50 5.35
CA GLU A 162 -10.76 -11.75 4.89
C GLU A 162 -10.47 -10.24 4.83
N SER A 163 -9.87 -9.69 5.90
CA SER A 163 -9.50 -8.28 5.93
C SER A 163 -8.30 -7.95 5.03
N LEU A 164 -7.35 -8.88 4.90
CA LEU A 164 -6.25 -8.78 3.94
C LEU A 164 -6.78 -8.65 2.50
N GLY A 165 -7.85 -9.36 2.17
CA GLY A 165 -8.53 -9.29 0.87
C GLY A 165 -9.05 -7.90 0.51
N ILE A 166 -9.38 -7.04 1.49
CA ILE A 166 -9.87 -5.68 1.26
C ILE A 166 -8.79 -4.83 0.58
N SER A 167 -7.62 -4.69 1.21
CA SER A 167 -6.52 -3.91 0.67
C SER A 167 -5.98 -4.48 -0.64
N ALA A 168 -5.87 -5.81 -0.72
CA ALA A 168 -5.43 -6.51 -1.93
C ALA A 168 -6.37 -6.27 -3.11
N THR A 169 -7.69 -6.19 -2.87
CA THR A 169 -8.68 -5.93 -3.93
C THR A 169 -8.66 -4.46 -4.36
N ILE A 170 -8.70 -3.52 -3.41
CA ILE A 170 -8.76 -2.09 -3.72
C ILE A 170 -7.47 -1.63 -4.41
N TYR A 171 -6.31 -1.88 -3.81
CA TYR A 171 -5.04 -1.51 -4.43
C TYR A 171 -4.71 -2.34 -5.68
N GLY A 172 -5.08 -3.63 -5.69
CA GLY A 172 -4.91 -4.46 -6.88
C GLY A 172 -5.72 -3.95 -8.08
N ASN A 173 -6.92 -3.43 -7.87
CA ASN A 173 -7.71 -2.79 -8.94
C ASN A 173 -7.10 -1.45 -9.36
N TYR A 174 -6.58 -0.67 -8.42
CA TYR A 174 -5.89 0.57 -8.76
C TYR A 174 -4.59 0.32 -9.53
N MET A 175 -3.80 -0.67 -9.13
CA MET A 175 -2.59 -1.08 -9.86
C MET A 175 -2.91 -1.57 -11.28
N LYS A 176 -4.00 -2.34 -11.47
CA LYS A 176 -4.48 -2.72 -12.82
C LYS A 176 -4.85 -1.49 -13.64
N PHE A 177 -5.59 -0.55 -13.04
CA PHE A 177 -5.95 0.69 -13.72
C PHE A 177 -4.71 1.43 -14.22
N LEU A 178 -3.71 1.66 -13.36
CA LEU A 178 -2.46 2.33 -13.75
C LEU A 178 -1.66 1.54 -14.79
N ALA A 179 -1.62 0.22 -14.67
CA ALA A 179 -0.85 -0.64 -15.56
C ALA A 179 -1.36 -0.61 -17.01
N TYR A 180 -2.69 -0.47 -17.18
CA TYR A 180 -3.34 -0.46 -18.50
C TYR A 180 -3.67 0.95 -19.02
N ASN A 181 -3.41 2.00 -18.24
CA ASN A 181 -3.57 3.40 -18.63
C ASN A 181 -2.26 4.18 -18.39
N PRO A 182 -1.23 3.96 -19.24
CA PRO A 182 0.11 4.48 -19.00
C PRO A 182 0.23 6.01 -19.06
N GLU A 183 -0.78 6.71 -19.58
CA GLU A 183 -0.87 8.19 -19.57
C GLU A 183 -1.37 8.77 -18.23
N GLN A 184 -1.84 7.93 -17.30
CA GLN A 184 -2.27 8.31 -15.94
C GLN A 184 -1.12 8.11 -14.92
#